data_14c9b61733f9a06ee00f84986eeccd41
#
_entry.id   14c9b61733f9a06ee00f84986eeccd41
#
_cell.length_a   1.000
_cell.length_b   1.000
_cell.length_c   1.000
_cell.angle_alpha   90.00
_cell.angle_beta   90.00
_cell.angle_gamma   90.00
#
_symmetry.space_group_name_H-M   'P 1'
#
loop_
_entity.id
_entity.type
_entity.pdbx_description
1 polymer ?
#
loop_
_entity_poly.entity_id
_entity_poly.type
_entity_poly.pdbx_seq_one_letter_code
_entity_poly.pdbx_strand_id
1 'polypeptide(L)'
;MEAASGLPREILDDNEVDHLELCLRGYVPPAAHPRIRPLQPCELLDHEGTAVARWDGVTLTELRPLAAGVGPAWSPRLRRDAADVSQSEMTTVLVPLAAPLSTAQLLHAANAALRAQGAAEGAEVPARRVRLLIAVLVSRQAMPRGVIGGGTLVDLADEAKRVIDGTNPLLQCEILVLPWPRTDAPSLEALAQVLCATIATPAADVDGALAVEFPPRAIAALRAASNPEEHGGAVILFTGLSGSGKSTISRALAAALRDLHLRTELLDGDELRRRVSQHLGFDRASRIQNVMNIARVATDAASVGAIAIAAPIAPFHEARAAAREIAVGKVPFILIYISTPLEVCEARDRKGLYARARAGEIAEFTGISSPYEPPSDADLTIDASRLPLEESVDLILALLRERKVFKGQV
;
A
#
# COMPACT_ATOMS: atom_id res chain seq x y z
N MET A 1 27.32 10.42 4.42
CA MET A 1 27.51 10.29 5.88
C MET A 1 26.62 11.35 6.54
N GLU A 2 25.36 11.06 6.72
CA GLU A 2 24.55 11.85 7.64
C GLU A 2 24.84 11.32 9.04
N ALA A 3 25.45 12.16 9.87
CA ALA A 3 25.63 11.89 11.29
C ALA A 3 24.26 11.55 11.88
N ALA A 4 24.17 10.49 12.69
CA ALA A 4 22.96 10.20 13.44
C ALA A 4 22.56 11.49 14.17
N SER A 5 21.38 12.01 13.90
CA SER A 5 20.91 13.33 14.33
C SER A 5 20.81 13.47 15.86
N GLY A 6 21.02 12.39 16.61
CA GLY A 6 20.81 12.35 18.06
C GLY A 6 19.36 12.55 18.50
N LEU A 7 18.44 12.66 17.53
CA LEU A 7 17.02 12.82 17.80
C LEU A 7 16.36 11.48 18.17
N PRO A 8 15.30 11.50 18.97
CA PRO A 8 14.43 10.36 19.17
C PRO A 8 13.95 9.80 17.83
N ARG A 9 13.86 8.46 17.72
CA ARG A 9 13.48 7.76 16.50
C ARG A 9 12.20 6.97 16.75
N GLU A 10 11.18 7.22 15.92
CA GLU A 10 9.88 6.58 15.99
C GLU A 10 9.64 5.73 14.74
N ILE A 11 9.50 4.41 14.92
CA ILE A 11 9.16 3.49 13.83
C ILE A 11 7.65 3.51 13.64
N LEU A 12 7.22 3.78 12.41
CA LEU A 12 5.82 3.89 12.04
C LEU A 12 5.28 2.55 11.52
N ASP A 13 4.06 2.22 11.87
CA ASP A 13 3.27 1.19 11.19
C ASP A 13 2.59 1.75 9.93
N ASP A 14 1.92 0.88 9.14
CA ASP A 14 1.26 1.28 7.90
C ASP A 14 0.16 2.33 8.11
N ASN A 15 -0.55 2.29 9.25
CA ASN A 15 -1.58 3.27 9.60
C ASN A 15 -0.97 4.65 9.91
N GLU A 16 0.13 4.66 10.65
CA GLU A 16 0.87 5.87 10.97
C GLU A 16 1.56 6.46 9.74
N VAL A 17 2.01 5.63 8.79
CA VAL A 17 2.53 6.09 7.48
C VAL A 17 1.42 6.71 6.63
N ASP A 18 0.19 6.17 6.62
CA ASP A 18 -0.95 6.80 5.95
C ASP A 18 -1.24 8.18 6.56
N HIS A 19 -1.21 8.27 7.89
CA HIS A 19 -1.40 9.54 8.60
C HIS A 19 -0.26 10.54 8.31
N LEU A 20 0.98 10.07 8.27
CA LEU A 20 2.15 10.90 7.92
C LEU A 20 2.01 11.49 6.51
N GLU A 21 1.55 10.69 5.53
CA GLU A 21 1.36 11.18 4.17
C GLU A 21 0.28 12.27 4.10
N LEU A 22 -0.82 12.15 4.86
CA LEU A 22 -1.81 13.22 4.96
C LEU A 22 -1.21 14.53 5.51
N CYS A 23 -0.32 14.42 6.51
CA CYS A 23 0.39 15.58 7.06
C CYS A 23 1.34 16.21 6.02
N LEU A 24 2.15 15.40 5.34
CA LEU A 24 3.11 15.88 4.34
C LEU A 24 2.43 16.54 3.14
N ARG A 25 1.25 16.05 2.75
CA ARG A 25 0.45 16.63 1.67
C ARG A 25 -0.45 17.78 2.11
N GLY A 26 -0.40 18.18 3.38
CA GLY A 26 -1.13 19.34 3.89
C GLY A 26 -2.63 19.13 4.15
N TYR A 27 -3.13 17.89 4.16
CA TYR A 27 -4.54 17.59 4.47
C TYR A 27 -4.86 17.64 5.96
N VAL A 28 -3.87 17.41 6.81
CA VAL A 28 -3.98 17.55 8.26
C VAL A 28 -2.73 18.22 8.84
N PRO A 29 -2.84 18.94 9.95
CA PRO A 29 -1.67 19.54 10.58
C PRO A 29 -0.72 18.47 11.13
N PRO A 30 0.61 18.68 11.11
CA PRO A 30 1.58 17.72 11.65
C PRO A 30 1.30 17.30 13.09
N ALA A 31 0.79 18.21 13.93
CA ALA A 31 0.45 17.91 15.32
C ALA A 31 -0.69 16.90 15.50
N ALA A 32 -1.43 16.58 14.43
CA ALA A 32 -2.44 15.53 14.46
C ALA A 32 -1.85 14.12 14.32
N HIS A 33 -0.58 13.98 13.90
CA HIS A 33 0.05 12.67 13.77
C HIS A 33 0.35 12.05 15.15
N PRO A 34 0.00 10.75 15.38
CA PRO A 34 0.10 10.11 16.71
C PRO A 34 1.50 10.12 17.33
N ARG A 35 2.55 10.11 16.51
CA ARG A 35 3.95 10.10 16.96
C ARG A 35 4.59 11.49 17.05
N ILE A 36 3.93 12.52 16.53
CA ILE A 36 4.46 13.90 16.59
C ILE A 36 3.97 14.57 17.87
N ARG A 37 4.94 15.02 18.69
CA ARG A 37 4.66 15.82 19.88
C ARG A 37 5.11 17.25 19.64
N PRO A 38 4.26 18.24 19.92
CA PRO A 38 4.64 19.65 19.80
C PRO A 38 5.94 19.94 20.56
N LEU A 39 6.82 20.71 19.95
CA LEU A 39 8.11 21.13 20.52
C LEU A 39 9.10 20.00 20.87
N GLN A 40 8.84 18.76 20.48
CA GLN A 40 9.75 17.63 20.68
C GLN A 40 10.23 17.12 19.31
N PRO A 41 11.43 17.49 18.86
CA PRO A 41 11.98 17.02 17.60
C PRO A 41 12.16 15.50 17.58
N CYS A 42 11.87 14.86 16.44
CA CYS A 42 12.06 13.43 16.25
C CYS A 42 12.29 13.06 14.77
N GLU A 43 12.86 11.89 14.52
CA GLU A 43 12.89 11.25 13.21
C GLU A 43 11.80 10.18 13.12
N LEU A 44 11.02 10.24 12.04
CA LEU A 44 9.98 9.28 11.72
C LEU A 44 10.55 8.26 10.72
N LEU A 45 10.51 7.01 11.09
CA LEU A 45 11.12 5.91 10.35
C LEU A 45 10.02 5.01 9.78
N ASP A 46 10.23 4.51 8.57
CA ASP A 46 9.40 3.44 8.04
C ASP A 46 9.63 2.13 8.82
N HIS A 47 8.83 1.12 8.51
CA HIS A 47 8.94 -0.22 9.12
C HIS A 47 10.31 -0.91 8.88
N GLU A 48 11.10 -0.44 7.89
CA GLU A 48 12.46 -0.91 7.63
C GLU A 48 13.50 -0.17 8.49
N GLY A 49 13.08 0.82 9.29
CA GLY A 49 13.95 1.66 10.12
C GLY A 49 14.67 2.75 9.33
N THR A 50 14.17 3.08 8.12
CA THR A 50 14.70 4.18 7.30
C THR A 50 14.01 5.48 7.68
N ALA A 51 14.76 6.55 7.94
CA ALA A 51 14.19 7.87 8.20
C ALA A 51 13.50 8.40 6.93
N VAL A 52 12.18 8.60 7.02
CA VAL A 52 11.33 9.09 5.92
C VAL A 52 10.90 10.53 6.13
N ALA A 53 10.79 10.99 7.39
CA ALA A 53 10.50 12.38 7.70
C ALA A 53 11.19 12.80 9.00
N ARG A 54 11.33 14.13 9.18
CA ARG A 54 11.85 14.74 10.39
C ARG A 54 10.89 15.81 10.86
N TRP A 55 10.60 15.78 12.14
CA TRP A 55 9.93 16.83 12.86
C TRP A 55 10.95 17.62 13.69
N ASP A 56 11.05 18.94 13.50
CA ASP A 56 11.98 19.80 14.23
C ASP A 56 11.36 20.49 15.45
N GLY A 57 10.08 20.20 15.74
CA GLY A 57 9.27 20.85 16.78
C GLY A 57 8.28 21.88 16.23
N VAL A 58 8.41 22.29 14.97
CA VAL A 58 7.59 23.29 14.28
C VAL A 58 7.21 22.84 12.88
N THR A 59 8.17 22.30 12.14
CA THR A 59 8.03 21.93 10.72
C THR A 59 8.26 20.44 10.52
N LEU A 60 7.37 19.83 9.73
CA LEU A 60 7.52 18.46 9.25
C LEU A 60 8.18 18.48 7.88
N THR A 61 9.34 17.86 7.75
CA THR A 61 10.11 17.80 6.52
C THR A 61 10.19 16.37 6.02
N GLU A 62 9.80 16.12 4.77
CA GLU A 62 10.02 14.86 4.10
C GLU A 62 11.53 14.70 3.81
N LEU A 63 12.12 13.60 4.25
CA LEU A 63 13.52 13.27 4.00
C LEU A 63 13.67 12.35 2.78
N ARG A 64 12.69 11.49 2.58
CA ARG A 64 12.64 10.53 1.47
C ARG A 64 11.18 10.25 1.10
N PRO A 65 10.88 10.04 -0.19
CA PRO A 65 9.54 9.66 -0.61
C PRO A 65 9.04 8.44 0.15
N LEU A 66 7.81 8.52 0.66
CA LEU A 66 7.15 7.39 1.28
C LEU A 66 7.01 6.26 0.27
N ALA A 67 7.18 5.02 0.72
CA ALA A 67 7.04 3.85 -0.13
C ALA A 67 5.64 3.85 -0.77
N ALA A 68 5.61 3.89 -2.10
CA ALA A 68 4.39 3.77 -2.88
C ALA A 68 4.09 2.30 -3.14
N GLY A 69 2.80 1.94 -3.24
CA GLY A 69 2.35 0.69 -3.83
C GLY A 69 2.36 0.76 -5.36
N VAL A 70 1.74 -0.22 -5.99
CA VAL A 70 1.55 -0.32 -7.45
C VAL A 70 0.06 -0.28 -7.76
N GLY A 71 -0.29 0.26 -8.92
CA GLY A 71 -1.66 0.33 -9.39
C GLY A 71 -2.30 1.72 -9.29
N PRO A 72 -3.58 1.84 -9.70
CA PRO A 72 -4.27 3.12 -9.84
C PRO A 72 -4.31 3.96 -8.57
N ALA A 73 -4.48 3.33 -7.40
CA ALA A 73 -4.52 4.00 -6.10
C ALA A 73 -3.18 4.68 -5.71
N TRP A 74 -2.10 4.36 -6.39
CA TRP A 74 -0.76 4.90 -6.13
C TRP A 74 -0.31 5.92 -7.18
N SER A 75 -1.15 6.22 -8.17
CA SER A 75 -0.84 7.18 -9.22
C SER A 75 -0.57 8.59 -8.64
N PRO A 76 0.59 9.20 -8.91
CA PRO A 76 0.89 10.56 -8.47
C PRO A 76 -0.12 11.60 -8.98
N ARG A 77 -0.77 11.34 -10.13
CA ARG A 77 -1.80 12.23 -10.69
C ARG A 77 -3.05 12.32 -9.83
N LEU A 78 -3.35 11.26 -9.07
CA LEU A 78 -4.51 11.18 -8.19
C LEU A 78 -4.17 11.50 -6.73
N ARG A 79 -2.89 11.42 -6.34
CA ARG A 79 -2.39 11.71 -4.99
C ARG A 79 -1.75 13.10 -4.95
N ARG A 80 -2.58 14.13 -5.06
CA ARG A 80 -2.18 15.54 -5.12
C ARG A 80 -2.04 16.15 -3.72
N ASP A 81 -1.35 17.28 -3.61
CA ASP A 81 -1.25 18.03 -2.37
C ASP A 81 -2.52 18.87 -2.13
N ALA A 82 -2.85 19.13 -0.86
CA ALA A 82 -4.04 19.88 -0.48
C ALA A 82 -4.05 21.29 -1.09
N ALA A 83 -2.89 21.95 -1.16
CA ALA A 83 -2.74 23.27 -1.76
C ALA A 83 -3.17 23.28 -3.24
N ASP A 84 -2.76 22.24 -4.02
CA ASP A 84 -3.10 22.17 -5.44
C ASP A 84 -4.59 21.88 -5.65
N VAL A 85 -5.19 21.10 -4.75
CA VAL A 85 -6.61 20.73 -4.84
C VAL A 85 -7.51 21.86 -4.40
N SER A 86 -7.11 22.68 -3.41
CA SER A 86 -7.91 23.77 -2.86
C SER A 86 -7.93 25.04 -3.72
N GLN A 87 -7.02 25.19 -4.69
CA GLN A 87 -6.92 26.38 -5.56
C GLN A 87 -8.08 26.55 -6.56
N SER A 88 -9.08 25.68 -6.55
CA SER A 88 -10.21 25.79 -7.48
C SER A 88 -11.13 26.95 -7.10
N GLU A 89 -11.45 27.80 -8.08
CA GLU A 89 -12.47 28.85 -7.94
C GLU A 89 -13.91 28.32 -8.02
N MET A 90 -14.08 27.03 -8.32
CA MET A 90 -15.39 26.39 -8.42
C MET A 90 -15.91 25.97 -7.04
N THR A 91 -17.23 26.10 -6.85
CA THR A 91 -17.89 25.45 -5.71
C THR A 91 -17.56 23.96 -5.73
N THR A 92 -16.93 23.47 -4.67
CA THR A 92 -16.50 22.07 -4.57
C THR A 92 -17.37 21.28 -3.66
N VAL A 93 -17.85 20.13 -4.13
CA VAL A 93 -18.56 19.15 -3.32
C VAL A 93 -17.71 17.89 -3.20
N LEU A 94 -17.42 17.50 -1.97
CA LEU A 94 -16.59 16.35 -1.63
C LEU A 94 -17.47 15.11 -1.47
N VAL A 95 -17.14 14.03 -2.20
CA VAL A 95 -17.78 12.72 -2.07
C VAL A 95 -16.74 11.72 -1.56
N PRO A 96 -16.75 11.35 -0.28
CA PRO A 96 -15.84 10.34 0.23
C PRO A 96 -16.24 8.95 -0.28
N LEU A 97 -15.26 8.20 -0.80
CA LEU A 97 -15.44 6.87 -1.37
C LEU A 97 -14.55 5.87 -0.63
N ALA A 98 -15.11 5.17 0.35
CA ALA A 98 -14.47 4.05 1.06
C ALA A 98 -15.08 2.69 0.68
N ALA A 99 -16.18 2.69 -0.07
CA ALA A 99 -16.90 1.52 -0.59
C ALA A 99 -17.61 1.89 -1.90
N PRO A 100 -18.01 0.92 -2.74
CA PRO A 100 -18.75 1.19 -3.96
C PRO A 100 -20.03 1.96 -3.69
N LEU A 101 -20.31 2.95 -4.54
CA LEU A 101 -21.55 3.71 -4.50
C LEU A 101 -22.61 3.06 -5.40
N SER A 102 -23.85 3.04 -4.92
CA SER A 102 -24.99 2.69 -5.74
C SER A 102 -25.30 3.80 -6.75
N THR A 103 -26.04 3.47 -7.79
CA THR A 103 -26.51 4.45 -8.78
C THR A 103 -27.31 5.59 -8.13
N ALA A 104 -28.15 5.26 -7.14
CA ALA A 104 -28.91 6.26 -6.39
C ALA A 104 -28.00 7.20 -5.57
N GLN A 105 -26.95 6.67 -4.94
CA GLN A 105 -25.97 7.49 -4.20
C GLN A 105 -25.18 8.42 -5.12
N LEU A 106 -24.80 7.95 -6.32
CA LEU A 106 -24.13 8.78 -7.32
C LEU A 106 -25.03 9.93 -7.80
N LEU A 107 -26.30 9.62 -8.09
CA LEU A 107 -27.29 10.64 -8.47
C LEU A 107 -27.57 11.62 -7.33
N HIS A 108 -27.62 11.14 -6.09
CA HIS A 108 -27.77 12.01 -4.91
C HIS A 108 -26.60 12.99 -4.78
N ALA A 109 -25.37 12.50 -4.92
CA ALA A 109 -24.16 13.32 -4.86
C ALA A 109 -24.14 14.38 -5.97
N ALA A 110 -24.49 14.00 -7.21
CA ALA A 110 -24.60 14.92 -8.34
C ALA A 110 -25.68 16.01 -8.10
N ASN A 111 -26.86 15.62 -7.61
CA ASN A 111 -27.92 16.54 -7.27
C ASN A 111 -27.58 17.43 -6.06
N ALA A 112 -26.85 16.94 -5.07
CA ALA A 112 -26.37 17.74 -3.94
C ALA A 112 -25.38 18.83 -4.43
N ALA A 113 -24.50 18.48 -5.37
CA ALA A 113 -23.56 19.42 -5.99
C ALA A 113 -24.31 20.56 -6.70
N LEU A 114 -25.31 20.23 -7.52
CA LEU A 114 -26.13 21.24 -8.22
C LEU A 114 -26.94 22.11 -7.27
N ARG A 115 -27.45 21.55 -6.16
CA ARG A 115 -28.18 22.33 -5.13
C ARG A 115 -27.27 23.27 -4.35
N ALA A 116 -26.02 22.86 -4.06
CA ALA A 116 -25.04 23.71 -3.40
C ALA A 116 -24.74 24.99 -4.19
N GLN A 117 -24.84 24.94 -5.52
CA GLN A 117 -24.77 26.11 -6.39
C GLN A 117 -25.97 27.04 -6.18
N GLY A 118 -27.19 26.51 -6.22
CA GLY A 118 -28.43 27.33 -6.11
C GLY A 118 -28.62 27.97 -4.73
N ALA A 119 -28.08 27.38 -3.67
CA ALA A 119 -28.15 27.94 -2.32
C ALA A 119 -27.22 29.15 -2.11
N ALA A 120 -26.16 29.28 -2.94
CA ALA A 120 -25.26 30.44 -2.94
C ALA A 120 -25.78 31.60 -3.79
N GLU A 121 -26.83 31.40 -4.62
CA GLU A 121 -27.29 32.29 -5.66
C GLU A 121 -28.75 32.76 -5.41
N GLY A 122 -28.92 33.69 -4.51
CA GLY A 122 -30.20 34.46 -4.39
C GLY A 122 -30.43 35.50 -5.51
N ALA A 123 -29.78 35.35 -6.68
CA ALA A 123 -29.91 36.28 -7.82
C ALA A 123 -29.70 35.52 -9.14
N GLU A 124 -30.26 36.06 -10.24
CA GLU A 124 -30.11 35.60 -11.64
C GLU A 124 -28.64 35.61 -12.14
N VAL A 125 -27.81 34.75 -11.56
CA VAL A 125 -26.40 34.58 -11.99
C VAL A 125 -26.35 33.38 -12.94
N PRO A 126 -25.60 33.48 -14.07
CA PRO A 126 -25.46 32.35 -14.99
C PRO A 126 -24.89 31.11 -14.24
N ALA A 127 -25.49 29.98 -14.51
CA ALA A 127 -25.13 28.70 -13.88
C ALA A 127 -23.60 28.45 -14.00
N ARG A 128 -22.90 28.50 -12.86
CA ARG A 128 -21.46 28.22 -12.79
C ARG A 128 -21.23 26.73 -12.75
N ARG A 129 -20.06 26.30 -13.24
CA ARG A 129 -19.63 24.90 -13.08
C ARG A 129 -19.38 24.58 -11.60
N VAL A 130 -19.77 23.38 -11.19
CA VAL A 130 -19.52 22.83 -9.85
C VAL A 130 -18.54 21.67 -9.97
N ARG A 131 -17.55 21.65 -9.11
CA ARG A 131 -16.59 20.54 -9.02
C ARG A 131 -17.12 19.49 -8.05
N LEU A 132 -17.34 18.27 -8.55
CA LEU A 132 -17.59 17.07 -7.74
C LEU A 132 -16.27 16.34 -7.54
N LEU A 133 -15.73 16.38 -6.31
CA LEU A 133 -14.46 15.77 -5.98
C LEU A 133 -14.72 14.42 -5.29
N ILE A 134 -14.50 13.32 -6.02
CA ILE A 134 -14.57 11.97 -5.47
C ILE A 134 -13.25 11.69 -4.76
N ALA A 135 -13.28 11.65 -3.43
CA ALA A 135 -12.12 11.31 -2.61
C ALA A 135 -12.12 9.81 -2.32
N VAL A 136 -11.30 9.05 -3.02
CA VAL A 136 -11.10 7.61 -2.79
C VAL A 136 -10.19 7.44 -1.58
N LEU A 137 -10.73 6.84 -0.51
CA LEU A 137 -10.05 6.64 0.75
C LEU A 137 -9.38 5.26 0.75
N VAL A 138 -8.06 5.23 0.72
CA VAL A 138 -7.27 3.99 0.63
C VAL A 138 -6.31 3.86 1.80
N SER A 139 -6.04 2.63 2.25
CA SER A 139 -5.08 2.38 3.33
C SER A 139 -4.01 1.40 2.89
N ARG A 140 -2.78 1.58 3.40
CA ARG A 140 -1.67 0.62 3.29
C ARG A 140 -1.93 -0.66 4.07
N GLN A 141 -2.76 -0.59 5.10
CA GLN A 141 -3.09 -1.76 5.91
C GLN A 141 -3.86 -2.80 5.10
N ALA A 142 -3.64 -4.07 5.46
CA ALA A 142 -4.38 -5.19 4.88
C ALA A 142 -5.89 -5.00 5.02
N MET A 143 -6.61 -5.16 3.91
CA MET A 143 -8.07 -5.04 3.92
C MET A 143 -8.71 -6.26 4.59
N PRO A 144 -9.74 -6.08 5.45
CA PRO A 144 -10.55 -7.17 5.95
C PRO A 144 -11.23 -7.93 4.81
N ARG A 145 -11.67 -9.17 5.10
CA ARG A 145 -12.49 -9.94 4.14
C ARG A 145 -13.76 -9.14 3.77
N GLY A 146 -14.14 -9.19 2.50
CA GLY A 146 -15.34 -8.53 1.98
C GLY A 146 -15.20 -7.03 1.74
N VAL A 147 -14.01 -6.46 1.95
CA VAL A 147 -13.73 -5.04 1.65
C VAL A 147 -12.99 -4.94 0.33
N ILE A 148 -13.44 -4.01 -0.51
CA ILE A 148 -12.87 -3.78 -1.85
C ILE A 148 -11.55 -3.02 -1.73
N GLY A 149 -10.55 -3.43 -2.51
CA GLY A 149 -9.24 -2.79 -2.56
C GLY A 149 -9.24 -1.41 -3.21
N GLY A 150 -8.20 -0.61 -2.89
CA GLY A 150 -8.09 0.78 -3.33
C GLY A 150 -8.03 0.93 -4.86
N GLY A 151 -7.34 0.04 -5.57
CA GLY A 151 -7.26 0.04 -7.02
C GLY A 151 -8.64 -0.11 -7.66
N THR A 152 -9.42 -1.09 -7.22
CA THR A 152 -10.79 -1.30 -7.69
C THR A 152 -11.71 -0.11 -7.35
N LEU A 153 -11.55 0.53 -6.19
CA LEU A 153 -12.31 1.75 -5.86
C LEU A 153 -11.97 2.91 -6.80
N VAL A 154 -10.73 3.04 -7.24
CA VAL A 154 -10.33 4.05 -8.24
C VAL A 154 -10.97 3.75 -9.59
N ASP A 155 -11.00 2.49 -10.04
CA ASP A 155 -11.65 2.10 -11.29
C ASP A 155 -13.17 2.39 -11.26
N LEU A 156 -13.82 2.14 -10.13
CA LEU A 156 -15.23 2.47 -9.91
C LEU A 156 -15.47 3.99 -9.87
N ALA A 157 -14.55 4.76 -9.29
CA ALA A 157 -14.60 6.22 -9.30
C ALA A 157 -14.44 6.77 -10.74
N ASP A 158 -13.57 6.17 -11.55
CA ASP A 158 -13.39 6.53 -12.97
C ASP A 158 -14.64 6.23 -13.80
N GLU A 159 -15.34 5.13 -13.52
CA GLU A 159 -16.62 4.82 -14.15
C GLU A 159 -17.68 5.85 -13.75
N ALA A 160 -17.80 6.15 -12.46
CA ALA A 160 -18.72 7.17 -11.94
C ALA A 160 -18.45 8.54 -12.56
N LYS A 161 -17.17 8.94 -12.64
CA LYS A 161 -16.74 10.18 -13.30
C LYS A 161 -17.22 10.26 -14.74
N ARG A 162 -17.01 9.20 -15.53
CA ARG A 162 -17.45 9.18 -16.96
C ARG A 162 -18.95 9.34 -17.09
N VAL A 163 -19.73 8.70 -16.22
CA VAL A 163 -21.20 8.84 -16.22
C VAL A 163 -21.62 10.26 -15.86
N ILE A 164 -21.06 10.82 -14.79
CA ILE A 164 -21.42 12.17 -14.30
C ILE A 164 -21.05 13.24 -15.32
N ASP A 165 -19.81 13.23 -15.84
CA ASP A 165 -19.35 14.19 -16.85
C ASP A 165 -20.17 14.14 -18.14
N GLY A 166 -20.71 12.93 -18.49
CA GLY A 166 -21.57 12.75 -19.66
C GLY A 166 -23.04 13.16 -19.47
N THR A 167 -23.49 13.33 -18.22
CA THR A 167 -24.91 13.62 -17.93
C THR A 167 -25.21 15.10 -17.76
N ASN A 168 -24.28 15.91 -17.25
CA ASN A 168 -24.52 17.33 -16.99
C ASN A 168 -23.26 18.18 -17.22
N PRO A 169 -23.28 19.10 -18.18
CA PRO A 169 -22.13 19.96 -18.52
C PRO A 169 -21.75 20.97 -17.42
N LEU A 170 -22.61 21.18 -16.43
CA LEU A 170 -22.31 22.03 -15.26
C LEU A 170 -21.51 21.30 -14.20
N LEU A 171 -21.44 19.97 -14.24
CA LEU A 171 -20.64 19.17 -13.31
C LEU A 171 -19.27 18.88 -13.93
N GLN A 172 -18.23 19.08 -13.15
CA GLN A 172 -16.87 18.64 -13.45
C GLN A 172 -16.44 17.67 -12.38
N CYS A 173 -16.34 16.38 -12.73
CA CYS A 173 -15.95 15.35 -11.79
C CYS A 173 -14.44 15.17 -11.78
N GLU A 174 -13.84 15.19 -10.61
CA GLU A 174 -12.42 14.92 -10.39
C GLU A 174 -12.25 13.79 -9.36
N ILE A 175 -11.17 13.04 -9.49
CA ILE A 175 -10.81 11.98 -8.54
C ILE A 175 -9.58 12.43 -7.78
N LEU A 176 -9.62 12.21 -6.46
CA LEU A 176 -8.52 12.39 -5.53
C LEU A 176 -8.35 11.11 -4.73
N VAL A 177 -7.14 10.60 -4.64
CA VAL A 177 -6.84 9.45 -3.78
C VAL A 177 -6.13 9.95 -2.54
N LEU A 178 -6.68 9.59 -1.37
CA LEU A 178 -6.13 9.95 -0.08
C LEU A 178 -5.71 8.70 0.69
N PRO A 179 -4.50 8.67 1.24
CA PRO A 179 -4.12 7.67 2.23
C PRO A 179 -4.99 7.89 3.46
N TRP A 180 -5.73 6.87 3.88
CA TRP A 180 -6.70 7.02 4.95
C TRP A 180 -6.42 6.02 6.06
N PRO A 181 -5.91 6.48 7.20
CA PRO A 181 -5.64 5.60 8.34
C PRO A 181 -6.95 4.99 8.85
N ARG A 182 -6.91 3.75 9.33
CA ARG A 182 -8.09 3.04 9.84
C ARG A 182 -8.41 3.39 11.27
N THR A 183 -7.38 3.73 12.04
CA THR A 183 -7.49 4.22 13.40
C THR A 183 -7.00 5.66 13.44
N ASP A 184 -7.58 6.46 14.31
CA ASP A 184 -7.25 7.87 14.48
C ASP A 184 -7.32 8.69 13.17
N ALA A 185 -8.21 8.28 12.25
CA ALA A 185 -8.44 8.99 11.01
C ALA A 185 -8.95 10.43 11.28
N PRO A 186 -8.52 11.41 10.46
CA PRO A 186 -9.06 12.76 10.54
C PRO A 186 -10.57 12.74 10.22
N SER A 187 -11.32 13.70 10.74
CA SER A 187 -12.73 13.81 10.37
C SER A 187 -12.91 14.27 8.92
N LEU A 188 -13.97 13.80 8.27
CA LEU A 188 -14.29 14.24 6.91
C LEU A 188 -14.62 15.73 6.86
N GLU A 189 -15.16 16.30 7.95
CA GLU A 189 -15.42 17.73 8.10
C GLU A 189 -14.12 18.53 8.09
N ALA A 190 -13.08 18.07 8.81
CA ALA A 190 -11.77 18.71 8.80
C ALA A 190 -11.15 18.66 7.40
N LEU A 191 -11.26 17.52 6.71
CA LEU A 191 -10.82 17.39 5.32
C LEU A 191 -11.56 18.35 4.39
N ALA A 192 -12.89 18.44 4.51
CA ALA A 192 -13.69 19.34 3.70
C ALA A 192 -13.33 20.82 3.93
N GLN A 193 -13.04 21.22 5.16
CA GLN A 193 -12.56 22.57 5.47
C GLN A 193 -11.24 22.89 4.75
N VAL A 194 -10.27 21.97 4.80
CA VAL A 194 -8.98 22.15 4.09
C VAL A 194 -9.16 22.27 2.59
N LEU A 195 -10.10 21.51 2.01
CA LEU A 195 -10.40 21.52 0.57
C LEU A 195 -11.39 22.61 0.14
N CYS A 196 -11.83 23.47 1.07
CA CYS A 196 -12.88 24.47 0.82
C CYS A 196 -14.13 23.84 0.15
N ALA A 197 -14.52 22.65 0.62
CA ALA A 197 -15.57 21.83 0.03
C ALA A 197 -16.77 21.65 0.96
N THR A 198 -17.94 21.41 0.38
CA THR A 198 -19.13 20.92 1.11
C THR A 198 -19.19 19.41 0.98
N ILE A 199 -19.45 18.69 2.06
CA ILE A 199 -19.55 17.23 2.01
C ILE A 199 -20.93 16.83 1.48
N ALA A 200 -20.97 16.01 0.43
CA ALA A 200 -22.13 15.19 0.11
C ALA A 200 -21.90 13.78 0.67
N THR A 201 -22.41 13.54 1.84
CA THR A 201 -22.45 12.18 2.38
C THR A 201 -23.43 11.37 1.51
N PRO A 202 -23.00 10.23 0.91
CA PRO A 202 -23.95 9.32 0.31
C PRO A 202 -24.96 8.92 1.40
N ALA A 203 -26.24 9.22 1.18
CA ALA A 203 -27.26 8.89 2.18
C ALA A 203 -27.19 7.40 2.50
N ALA A 204 -27.06 7.07 3.76
CA ALA A 204 -26.97 5.69 4.22
C ALA A 204 -28.25 4.88 3.92
N ASP A 205 -29.38 5.57 3.81
CA ASP A 205 -30.69 5.01 3.50
C ASP A 205 -31.43 5.93 2.53
N VAL A 206 -31.43 5.58 1.25
CA VAL A 206 -32.55 5.95 0.42
C VAL A 206 -33.63 4.94 0.78
N ASP A 207 -34.71 5.41 1.42
CA ASP A 207 -35.85 4.63 1.89
C ASP A 207 -36.08 3.32 1.13
N GLY A 208 -36.23 2.21 1.86
CA GLY A 208 -36.24 0.81 1.45
C GLY A 208 -37.20 0.34 0.36
N ALA A 209 -37.47 1.14 -0.65
CA ALA A 209 -38.37 0.86 -1.76
C ALA A 209 -37.67 0.77 -3.14
N LEU A 210 -36.41 1.17 -3.28
CA LEU A 210 -35.67 0.97 -4.52
C LEU A 210 -34.61 -0.11 -4.28
N ALA A 211 -34.68 -1.19 -5.05
CA ALA A 211 -33.62 -2.17 -5.10
C ALA A 211 -32.28 -1.42 -5.28
N VAL A 212 -31.32 -1.66 -4.37
CA VAL A 212 -30.02 -0.98 -4.41
C VAL A 212 -29.30 -1.49 -5.65
N GLU A 213 -29.45 -0.75 -6.76
CA GLU A 213 -28.75 -1.07 -8.01
C GLU A 213 -27.34 -0.50 -7.94
N PHE A 214 -26.38 -1.42 -7.88
CA PHE A 214 -24.98 -1.07 -8.11
C PHE A 214 -24.63 -1.15 -9.59
N PRO A 215 -23.70 -0.33 -10.10
CA PRO A 215 -23.14 -0.53 -11.42
C PRO A 215 -22.62 -1.97 -11.60
N PRO A 216 -22.70 -2.58 -12.79
CA PRO A 216 -22.32 -3.98 -13.00
C PRO A 216 -20.92 -4.35 -12.52
N ARG A 217 -19.95 -3.43 -12.68
CA ARG A 217 -18.58 -3.62 -12.19
C ARG A 217 -18.50 -3.59 -10.65
N ALA A 218 -19.30 -2.76 -9.99
CA ALA A 218 -19.39 -2.74 -8.54
C ALA A 218 -19.97 -4.06 -8.00
N ILE A 219 -20.98 -4.62 -8.68
CA ILE A 219 -21.54 -5.96 -8.35
C ILE A 219 -20.47 -7.04 -8.50
N ALA A 220 -19.73 -7.02 -9.61
CA ALA A 220 -18.66 -7.98 -9.87
C ALA A 220 -17.56 -7.89 -8.79
N ALA A 221 -17.13 -6.68 -8.44
CA ALA A 221 -16.14 -6.43 -7.40
C ALA A 221 -16.62 -6.88 -6.00
N LEU A 222 -17.86 -6.58 -5.64
CA LEU A 222 -18.46 -7.02 -4.37
C LEU A 222 -18.57 -8.55 -4.29
N ARG A 223 -18.94 -9.22 -5.39
CA ARG A 223 -18.97 -10.69 -5.45
C ARG A 223 -17.58 -11.28 -5.30
N ALA A 224 -16.57 -10.74 -6.00
CA ALA A 224 -15.19 -11.18 -5.89
C ALA A 224 -14.65 -10.98 -4.45
N ALA A 225 -14.94 -9.85 -3.82
CA ALA A 225 -14.53 -9.57 -2.44
C ALA A 225 -15.23 -10.49 -1.41
N SER A 226 -16.47 -10.91 -1.69
CA SER A 226 -17.27 -11.77 -0.80
C SER A 226 -16.95 -13.26 -0.94
N ASN A 227 -16.34 -13.68 -2.06
CA ASN A 227 -16.09 -15.09 -2.38
C ASN A 227 -14.58 -15.34 -2.66
N PRO A 228 -13.72 -15.23 -1.64
CA PRO A 228 -12.28 -15.45 -1.82
C PRO A 228 -11.88 -16.92 -2.01
N GLU A 229 -12.85 -17.86 -2.00
CA GLU A 229 -12.58 -19.31 -1.95
C GLU A 229 -12.24 -19.96 -3.30
N GLU A 230 -12.32 -19.24 -4.43
CA GLU A 230 -12.00 -19.80 -5.76
C GLU A 230 -10.50 -19.79 -6.11
N HIS A 231 -9.63 -19.36 -5.20
CA HIS A 231 -8.22 -19.24 -5.45
C HIS A 231 -7.41 -20.19 -4.57
N GLY A 232 -6.54 -20.97 -5.21
CA GLY A 232 -5.58 -21.81 -4.50
C GLY A 232 -4.58 -20.95 -3.73
N GLY A 233 -4.14 -21.40 -2.54
CA GLY A 233 -3.04 -20.76 -1.85
C GLY A 233 -1.70 -21.05 -2.51
N ALA A 234 -0.70 -20.19 -2.28
CA ALA A 234 0.67 -20.38 -2.74
C ALA A 234 1.67 -19.75 -1.77
N VAL A 235 2.89 -20.27 -1.75
CA VAL A 235 4.03 -19.66 -1.07
C VAL A 235 4.89 -18.92 -2.08
N ILE A 236 5.13 -17.63 -1.86
CA ILE A 236 6.07 -16.80 -2.61
C ILE A 236 7.23 -16.47 -1.68
N LEU A 237 8.40 -17.05 -1.93
CA LEU A 237 9.61 -16.80 -1.17
C LEU A 237 10.53 -15.87 -1.97
N PHE A 238 10.76 -14.68 -1.45
CA PHE A 238 11.78 -13.78 -1.97
C PHE A 238 13.14 -14.11 -1.36
N THR A 239 14.19 -13.99 -2.15
CA THR A 239 15.58 -14.07 -1.69
C THR A 239 16.42 -12.97 -2.33
N GLY A 240 17.53 -12.58 -1.70
CA GLY A 240 18.44 -11.51 -2.18
C GLY A 240 19.12 -10.79 -1.01
N LEU A 241 20.09 -9.96 -1.30
CA LEU A 241 20.89 -9.21 -0.32
C LEU A 241 20.04 -8.21 0.50
N SER A 242 20.53 -7.79 1.66
CA SER A 242 19.95 -6.65 2.38
C SER A 242 19.94 -5.42 1.46
N GLY A 243 18.87 -4.60 1.47
CA GLY A 243 18.78 -3.44 0.58
C GLY A 243 18.56 -3.73 -0.91
N SER A 244 18.38 -5.01 -1.31
CA SER A 244 18.16 -5.35 -2.73
C SER A 244 16.78 -4.93 -3.28
N GLY A 245 15.80 -4.61 -2.42
CA GLY A 245 14.44 -4.23 -2.84
C GLY A 245 13.36 -5.27 -2.55
N LYS A 246 13.69 -6.39 -1.91
CA LYS A 246 12.73 -7.46 -1.56
C LYS A 246 11.49 -6.96 -0.86
N SER A 247 11.67 -6.23 0.25
CA SER A 247 10.53 -5.74 1.05
C SER A 247 9.67 -4.75 0.28
N THR A 248 10.27 -3.90 -0.54
CA THR A 248 9.55 -2.94 -1.39
C THR A 248 8.68 -3.67 -2.41
N ILE A 249 9.26 -4.64 -3.14
CA ILE A 249 8.55 -5.41 -4.18
C ILE A 249 7.50 -6.32 -3.54
N SER A 250 7.81 -7.00 -2.43
CA SER A 250 6.86 -7.91 -1.77
C SER A 250 5.64 -7.19 -1.21
N ARG A 251 5.79 -5.97 -0.68
CA ARG A 251 4.68 -5.13 -0.23
C ARG A 251 3.82 -4.64 -1.39
N ALA A 252 4.45 -4.16 -2.46
CA ALA A 252 3.73 -3.74 -3.65
C ALA A 252 2.96 -4.89 -4.30
N LEU A 253 3.56 -6.09 -4.36
CA LEU A 253 2.89 -7.31 -4.80
C LEU A 253 1.71 -7.65 -3.90
N ALA A 254 1.89 -7.59 -2.58
CA ALA A 254 0.81 -7.86 -1.64
C ALA A 254 -0.37 -6.89 -1.80
N ALA A 255 -0.10 -5.62 -2.06
CA ALA A 255 -1.13 -4.63 -2.36
C ALA A 255 -1.86 -4.96 -3.67
N ALA A 256 -1.13 -5.25 -4.75
CA ALA A 256 -1.71 -5.60 -6.05
C ALA A 256 -2.57 -6.88 -5.99
N LEU A 257 -2.13 -7.91 -5.26
CA LEU A 257 -2.91 -9.14 -5.08
C LEU A 257 -4.19 -8.90 -4.26
N ARG A 258 -4.14 -8.01 -3.27
CA ARG A 258 -5.33 -7.60 -2.50
C ARG A 258 -6.31 -6.81 -3.35
N ASP A 259 -5.82 -5.95 -4.23
CA ASP A 259 -6.66 -5.22 -5.21
C ASP A 259 -7.35 -6.17 -6.18
N LEU A 260 -6.73 -7.33 -6.46
CA LEU A 260 -7.35 -8.44 -7.20
C LEU A 260 -8.27 -9.31 -6.31
N HIS A 261 -8.57 -8.89 -5.08
CA HIS A 261 -9.40 -9.61 -4.09
C HIS A 261 -8.84 -10.97 -3.65
N LEU A 262 -7.53 -11.19 -3.84
CA LEU A 262 -6.87 -12.42 -3.42
C LEU A 262 -6.48 -12.34 -1.95
N ARG A 263 -6.78 -13.40 -1.20
CA ARG A 263 -6.34 -13.50 0.20
C ARG A 263 -4.82 -13.53 0.25
N THR A 264 -4.21 -12.46 0.76
CA THR A 264 -2.76 -12.27 0.75
C THR A 264 -2.26 -12.06 2.17
N GLU A 265 -1.24 -12.81 2.56
CA GLU A 265 -0.56 -12.69 3.84
C GLU A 265 0.91 -12.33 3.61
N LEU A 266 1.31 -11.13 4.04
CA LEU A 266 2.69 -10.69 3.98
C LEU A 266 3.37 -11.04 5.31
N LEU A 267 4.35 -11.93 5.22
CA LEU A 267 5.11 -12.42 6.36
C LEU A 267 6.41 -11.61 6.48
N ASP A 268 6.39 -10.60 7.34
CA ASP A 268 7.57 -9.77 7.59
C ASP A 268 8.65 -10.59 8.29
N GLY A 269 9.84 -10.63 7.68
CA GLY A 269 10.97 -11.43 8.17
C GLY A 269 11.46 -11.01 9.55
N ASP A 270 11.43 -9.72 9.87
CA ASP A 270 11.87 -9.18 11.15
C ASP A 270 10.82 -9.44 12.23
N GLU A 271 9.53 -9.36 11.91
CA GLU A 271 8.44 -9.69 12.83
C GLU A 271 8.39 -11.19 13.12
N LEU A 272 8.48 -12.03 12.10
CA LEU A 272 8.53 -13.49 12.26
C LEU A 272 9.75 -13.93 13.04
N ARG A 273 10.90 -13.28 12.82
CA ARG A 273 12.09 -13.58 13.62
C ARG A 273 11.85 -13.28 15.09
N ARG A 274 11.18 -12.19 15.43
CA ARG A 274 10.82 -11.86 16.82
C ARG A 274 9.80 -12.83 17.42
N ARG A 275 8.85 -13.36 16.63
CA ARG A 275 7.78 -14.24 17.12
C ARG A 275 8.20 -15.70 17.17
N VAL A 276 8.87 -16.18 16.13
CA VAL A 276 9.08 -17.63 15.91
C VAL A 276 10.54 -18.05 16.06
N SER A 277 11.48 -17.11 15.91
CA SER A 277 12.90 -17.40 15.84
C SER A 277 13.77 -16.53 16.77
N GLN A 278 13.19 -16.01 17.86
CA GLN A 278 13.90 -15.13 18.82
C GLN A 278 15.18 -15.74 19.39
N HIS A 279 15.19 -17.04 19.56
CA HIS A 279 16.31 -17.80 20.16
C HIS A 279 17.41 -18.13 19.16
N LEU A 280 17.21 -17.84 17.86
CA LEU A 280 18.18 -18.17 16.82
C LEU A 280 19.23 -17.06 16.66
N GLY A 281 20.49 -17.46 16.55
CA GLY A 281 21.62 -16.60 16.22
C GLY A 281 21.68 -16.18 14.76
N PHE A 282 22.86 -15.70 14.34
CA PHE A 282 23.12 -15.31 12.94
C PHE A 282 24.07 -16.26 12.22
N ASP A 283 24.49 -17.35 12.88
CA ASP A 283 25.27 -18.41 12.28
C ASP A 283 24.51 -19.15 11.15
N ARG A 284 25.23 -19.93 10.34
CA ARG A 284 24.64 -20.64 9.19
C ARG A 284 23.45 -21.50 9.57
N ALA A 285 23.57 -22.31 10.62
CA ALA A 285 22.50 -23.24 11.04
C ALA A 285 21.25 -22.49 11.51
N SER A 286 21.42 -21.44 12.30
CA SER A 286 20.34 -20.56 12.75
C SER A 286 19.62 -19.87 11.59
N ARG A 287 20.35 -19.44 10.56
CA ARG A 287 19.74 -18.83 9.36
C ARG A 287 18.94 -19.83 8.54
N ILE A 288 19.45 -21.07 8.38
CA ILE A 288 18.72 -22.15 7.70
C ILE A 288 17.42 -22.44 8.47
N GLN A 289 17.54 -22.63 9.78
CA GLN A 289 16.37 -22.90 10.63
C GLN A 289 15.33 -21.77 10.59
N ASN A 290 15.77 -20.51 10.55
CA ASN A 290 14.86 -19.38 10.44
C ASN A 290 14.07 -19.41 9.11
N VAL A 291 14.73 -19.71 7.97
CA VAL A 291 14.06 -19.84 6.68
C VAL A 291 13.05 -21.00 6.69
N MET A 292 13.39 -22.12 7.30
CA MET A 292 12.47 -23.26 7.46
C MET A 292 11.25 -22.90 8.33
N ASN A 293 11.44 -22.15 9.41
CA ASN A 293 10.33 -21.69 10.25
C ASN A 293 9.39 -20.76 9.49
N ILE A 294 9.94 -19.81 8.71
CA ILE A 294 9.18 -18.93 7.82
C ILE A 294 8.40 -19.75 6.80
N ALA A 295 9.04 -20.73 6.17
CA ALA A 295 8.40 -21.60 5.18
C ALA A 295 7.24 -22.41 5.75
N ARG A 296 7.34 -22.91 6.99
CA ARG A 296 6.22 -23.60 7.67
C ARG A 296 5.03 -22.67 7.85
N VAL A 297 5.24 -21.49 8.42
CA VAL A 297 4.17 -20.49 8.61
C VAL A 297 3.54 -20.10 7.27
N ALA A 298 4.36 -19.88 6.24
CA ALA A 298 3.88 -19.56 4.89
C ALA A 298 3.06 -20.71 4.29
N THR A 299 3.52 -21.96 4.45
CA THR A 299 2.81 -23.14 3.93
C THR A 299 1.48 -23.36 4.66
N ASP A 300 1.44 -23.15 5.97
CA ASP A 300 0.21 -23.26 6.76
C ASP A 300 -0.83 -22.22 6.31
N ALA A 301 -0.41 -20.95 6.13
CA ALA A 301 -1.27 -19.91 5.60
C ALA A 301 -1.75 -20.21 4.16
N ALA A 302 -0.86 -20.72 3.32
CA ALA A 302 -1.20 -21.08 1.94
C ALA A 302 -2.14 -22.30 1.87
N SER A 303 -2.01 -23.26 2.78
CA SER A 303 -2.88 -24.45 2.84
C SER A 303 -4.35 -24.12 3.12
N VAL A 304 -4.62 -22.94 3.68
CA VAL A 304 -5.99 -22.43 3.90
C VAL A 304 -6.37 -21.32 2.89
N GLY A 305 -5.74 -21.34 1.71
CA GLY A 305 -6.10 -20.49 0.57
C GLY A 305 -5.49 -19.09 0.54
N ALA A 306 -4.44 -18.79 1.34
CA ALA A 306 -3.75 -17.52 1.25
C ALA A 306 -2.59 -17.56 0.25
N ILE A 307 -2.30 -16.45 -0.42
CA ILE A 307 -1.00 -16.23 -1.07
C ILE A 307 -0.07 -15.67 -0.01
N ALA A 308 0.79 -16.53 0.51
CA ALA A 308 1.74 -16.20 1.57
C ALA A 308 3.06 -15.68 0.96
N ILE A 309 3.39 -14.44 1.23
CA ILE A 309 4.59 -13.77 0.71
C ILE A 309 5.59 -13.61 1.85
N ALA A 310 6.78 -14.14 1.69
CA ALA A 310 7.87 -14.01 2.66
C ALA A 310 9.13 -13.46 1.98
N ALA A 311 9.81 -12.49 2.62
CA ALA A 311 10.95 -11.79 2.04
C ALA A 311 12.23 -11.83 2.91
N PRO A 312 12.68 -13.01 3.41
CA PRO A 312 13.95 -13.13 4.10
C PRO A 312 15.13 -12.96 3.12
N ILE A 313 16.35 -12.82 3.66
CA ILE A 313 17.57 -12.89 2.83
C ILE A 313 17.72 -14.26 2.20
N ALA A 314 17.48 -15.34 2.96
CA ALA A 314 17.60 -16.76 2.56
C ALA A 314 18.89 -17.04 1.76
N PRO A 315 20.10 -16.80 2.35
CA PRO A 315 21.33 -16.70 1.59
C PRO A 315 21.83 -18.04 1.07
N PHE A 316 21.42 -19.17 1.66
CA PHE A 316 21.96 -20.49 1.36
C PHE A 316 21.00 -21.33 0.52
N HIS A 317 21.54 -22.04 -0.47
CA HIS A 317 20.77 -22.95 -1.31
C HIS A 317 20.03 -24.01 -0.46
N GLU A 318 20.72 -24.61 0.50
CA GLU A 318 20.15 -25.59 1.43
C GLU A 318 18.88 -25.07 2.14
N ALA A 319 18.88 -23.80 2.60
CA ALA A 319 17.74 -23.21 3.28
C ALA A 319 16.54 -23.05 2.33
N ARG A 320 16.79 -22.63 1.08
CA ARG A 320 15.74 -22.46 0.07
C ARG A 320 15.20 -23.80 -0.42
N ALA A 321 16.06 -24.82 -0.59
CA ALA A 321 15.66 -26.17 -0.91
C ALA A 321 14.78 -26.79 0.21
N ALA A 322 15.19 -26.65 1.48
CA ALA A 322 14.39 -27.09 2.61
C ALA A 322 13.05 -26.36 2.71
N ALA A 323 13.01 -25.06 2.40
CA ALA A 323 11.75 -24.31 2.33
C ALA A 323 10.80 -24.83 1.25
N ARG A 324 11.33 -25.16 0.05
CA ARG A 324 10.57 -25.76 -1.04
C ARG A 324 10.01 -27.14 -0.64
N GLU A 325 10.81 -27.99 0.00
CA GLU A 325 10.40 -29.32 0.47
C GLU A 325 9.24 -29.27 1.47
N ILE A 326 9.19 -28.23 2.33
CA ILE A 326 8.09 -28.03 3.29
C ILE A 326 6.75 -27.81 2.56
N ALA A 327 6.76 -27.16 1.41
CA ALA A 327 5.58 -26.86 0.60
C ALA A 327 5.20 -27.98 -0.39
N VAL A 328 6.15 -28.87 -0.74
CA VAL A 328 5.93 -29.96 -1.72
C VAL A 328 4.72 -30.78 -1.37
N GLY A 329 3.86 -31.06 -2.36
CA GLY A 329 2.65 -31.85 -2.24
C GLY A 329 1.50 -31.18 -1.47
N LYS A 330 1.70 -29.95 -0.96
CA LYS A 330 0.68 -29.20 -0.21
C LYS A 330 0.19 -27.99 -1.01
N VAL A 331 1.11 -27.11 -1.42
CA VAL A 331 0.80 -25.86 -2.11
C VAL A 331 1.88 -25.52 -3.12
N PRO A 332 1.57 -24.75 -4.18
CA PRO A 332 2.59 -24.18 -5.07
C PRO A 332 3.64 -23.37 -4.30
N PHE A 333 4.90 -23.55 -4.65
CA PHE A 333 6.02 -22.79 -4.11
C PHE A 333 6.75 -22.06 -5.23
N ILE A 334 6.94 -20.76 -5.08
CA ILE A 334 7.52 -19.87 -6.08
C ILE A 334 8.67 -19.12 -5.45
N LEU A 335 9.87 -19.26 -6.03
CA LEU A 335 11.09 -18.60 -5.57
C LEU A 335 11.40 -17.38 -6.45
N ILE A 336 11.38 -16.20 -5.86
CA ILE A 336 11.74 -14.94 -6.52
C ILE A 336 13.11 -14.47 -6.03
N TYR A 337 14.05 -14.36 -6.97
CA TYR A 337 15.39 -13.85 -6.67
C TYR A 337 15.50 -12.37 -7.06
N ILE A 338 15.77 -11.51 -6.06
CA ILE A 338 16.09 -10.10 -6.30
C ILE A 338 17.61 -9.96 -6.40
N SER A 339 18.07 -9.87 -7.64
CA SER A 339 19.49 -9.97 -8.02
C SER A 339 20.23 -8.63 -8.06
N THR A 340 19.69 -7.60 -7.39
CA THR A 340 20.35 -6.29 -7.29
C THR A 340 21.80 -6.45 -6.86
N PRO A 341 22.78 -5.88 -7.59
CA PRO A 341 24.20 -6.02 -7.29
C PRO A 341 24.58 -5.55 -5.89
N LEU A 342 25.61 -6.17 -5.30
CA LEU A 342 26.08 -5.85 -3.95
C LEU A 342 26.45 -4.37 -3.81
N GLU A 343 27.14 -3.83 -4.80
CA GLU A 343 27.59 -2.43 -4.82
C GLU A 343 26.40 -1.46 -4.75
N VAL A 344 25.30 -1.80 -5.40
CA VAL A 344 24.06 -1.00 -5.37
C VAL A 344 23.38 -1.13 -4.00
N CYS A 345 23.35 -2.35 -3.44
CA CYS A 345 22.79 -2.60 -2.11
C CYS A 345 23.58 -1.84 -1.03
N GLU A 346 24.92 -1.88 -1.13
CA GLU A 346 25.84 -1.18 -0.23
C GLU A 346 25.73 0.34 -0.37
N ALA A 347 25.64 0.87 -1.59
CA ALA A 347 25.42 2.30 -1.83
C ALA A 347 24.07 2.79 -1.27
N ARG A 348 23.04 1.97 -1.31
CA ARG A 348 21.74 2.30 -0.71
C ARG A 348 21.80 2.32 0.82
N ASP A 349 22.46 1.36 1.41
CA ASP A 349 22.64 1.08 2.86
C ASP A 349 21.61 1.74 3.79
N ARG A 350 20.34 1.53 3.51
CA ARG A 350 19.21 2.23 4.18
C ARG A 350 19.22 2.11 5.70
N LYS A 351 19.68 0.96 6.21
CA LYS A 351 19.75 0.65 7.65
C LYS A 351 21.11 0.92 8.27
N GLY A 352 22.11 1.39 7.49
CA GLY A 352 23.51 1.57 7.94
C GLY A 352 24.21 0.25 8.28
N LEU A 353 23.65 -0.89 7.83
CA LEU A 353 24.18 -2.22 8.18
C LEU A 353 25.45 -2.55 7.41
N TYR A 354 25.59 -2.11 6.16
CA TYR A 354 26.80 -2.32 5.37
C TYR A 354 27.98 -1.53 5.96
N ALA A 355 27.79 -0.27 6.30
CA ALA A 355 28.82 0.54 6.94
C ALA A 355 29.30 -0.10 8.25
N ARG A 356 28.39 -0.59 9.08
CA ARG A 356 28.71 -1.29 10.33
C ARG A 356 29.40 -2.63 10.10
N ALA A 357 29.00 -3.38 9.09
CA ALA A 357 29.64 -4.64 8.71
C ALA A 357 31.09 -4.41 8.22
N ARG A 358 31.30 -3.36 7.40
CA ARG A 358 32.64 -2.96 6.94
C ARG A 358 33.52 -2.47 8.11
N ALA A 359 32.93 -1.84 9.11
CA ALA A 359 33.63 -1.44 10.34
C ALA A 359 33.93 -2.63 11.29
N GLY A 360 33.47 -3.85 10.97
CA GLY A 360 33.66 -5.04 11.81
C GLY A 360 32.70 -5.12 13.01
N GLU A 361 31.72 -4.24 13.10
CA GLU A 361 30.74 -4.24 14.19
C GLU A 361 29.69 -5.38 14.07
N ILE A 362 29.52 -5.92 12.87
CA ILE A 362 28.62 -7.06 12.59
C ILE A 362 29.46 -8.23 12.06
N ALA A 363 29.59 -9.27 12.87
CA ALA A 363 30.51 -10.37 12.59
C ALA A 363 30.14 -11.18 11.34
N GLU A 364 28.86 -11.52 11.15
CA GLU A 364 28.39 -12.38 10.06
C GLU A 364 27.34 -11.66 9.20
N PHE A 365 27.79 -10.76 8.33
CA PHE A 365 26.88 -10.02 7.46
C PHE A 365 26.89 -10.58 6.05
N THR A 366 25.72 -10.99 5.53
CA THR A 366 25.57 -11.58 4.20
C THR A 366 26.01 -10.60 3.10
N GLY A 367 26.91 -11.06 2.25
CA GLY A 367 27.51 -10.28 1.16
C GLY A 367 28.79 -9.55 1.54
N ILE A 368 29.19 -9.47 2.82
CA ILE A 368 30.43 -8.86 3.30
C ILE A 368 31.32 -9.91 3.96
N SER A 369 30.96 -10.40 5.15
CA SER A 369 31.70 -11.37 5.93
C SER A 369 31.07 -12.77 5.91
N SER A 370 29.88 -12.92 5.36
CA SER A 370 29.19 -14.20 5.17
C SER A 370 28.70 -14.32 3.72
N PRO A 371 28.79 -15.51 3.08
CA PRO A 371 28.45 -15.66 1.68
C PRO A 371 26.95 -15.55 1.42
N TYR A 372 26.61 -15.11 0.20
CA TYR A 372 25.31 -15.27 -0.41
C TYR A 372 25.46 -16.22 -1.61
N GLU A 373 24.68 -17.29 -1.64
CA GLU A 373 24.65 -18.28 -2.72
C GLU A 373 23.51 -17.92 -3.68
N PRO A 374 23.78 -17.29 -4.86
CA PRO A 374 22.72 -16.96 -5.82
C PRO A 374 21.96 -18.21 -6.25
N PRO A 375 20.62 -18.21 -6.27
CA PRO A 375 19.86 -19.35 -6.71
C PRO A 375 19.98 -19.53 -8.24
N SER A 376 20.22 -20.76 -8.68
CA SER A 376 20.15 -21.17 -10.09
C SER A 376 18.77 -21.72 -10.47
N ASP A 377 17.92 -21.93 -9.47
CA ASP A 377 16.59 -22.57 -9.55
C ASP A 377 15.44 -21.59 -9.20
N ALA A 378 15.69 -20.27 -9.27
CA ALA A 378 14.65 -19.28 -9.08
C ALA A 378 13.62 -19.34 -10.22
N ASP A 379 12.32 -19.26 -9.86
CA ASP A 379 11.22 -19.19 -10.82
C ASP A 379 11.22 -17.85 -11.58
N LEU A 380 11.73 -16.79 -10.94
CA LEU A 380 11.92 -15.47 -11.55
C LEU A 380 13.10 -14.76 -10.90
N THR A 381 13.92 -14.08 -11.73
CA THR A 381 15.01 -13.23 -11.28
C THR A 381 14.77 -11.79 -11.71
N ILE A 382 14.87 -10.86 -10.75
CA ILE A 382 14.62 -9.43 -10.97
C ILE A 382 15.81 -8.62 -10.46
N ASP A 383 16.38 -7.80 -11.32
CA ASP A 383 17.34 -6.76 -10.92
C ASP A 383 16.58 -5.45 -10.64
N ALA A 384 16.31 -5.19 -9.36
CA ALA A 384 15.59 -3.98 -8.93
C ALA A 384 16.47 -2.70 -8.94
N SER A 385 17.65 -2.73 -9.51
CA SER A 385 18.41 -1.53 -9.87
C SER A 385 18.08 -1.05 -11.29
N ARG A 386 17.52 -1.92 -12.11
CA ARG A 386 17.23 -1.67 -13.54
C ARG A 386 15.75 -1.66 -13.85
N LEU A 387 14.97 -2.48 -13.17
CA LEU A 387 13.53 -2.56 -13.38
C LEU A 387 12.79 -1.65 -12.41
N PRO A 388 11.84 -0.83 -12.91
CA PRO A 388 10.87 -0.11 -12.07
C PRO A 388 10.05 -1.05 -11.19
N LEU A 389 9.55 -0.53 -10.08
CA LEU A 389 8.73 -1.30 -9.12
C LEU A 389 7.49 -1.90 -9.79
N GLU A 390 6.79 -1.12 -10.61
CA GLU A 390 5.57 -1.52 -11.31
C GLU A 390 5.83 -2.70 -12.26
N GLU A 391 6.85 -2.59 -13.12
CA GLU A 391 7.24 -3.66 -14.03
C GLU A 391 7.69 -4.93 -13.28
N SER A 392 8.37 -4.76 -12.14
CA SER A 392 8.77 -5.90 -11.29
C SER A 392 7.55 -6.66 -10.75
N VAL A 393 6.51 -5.94 -10.31
CA VAL A 393 5.26 -6.54 -9.83
C VAL A 393 4.48 -7.19 -10.97
N ASP A 394 4.41 -6.55 -12.13
CA ASP A 394 3.72 -7.10 -13.32
C ASP A 394 4.33 -8.43 -13.78
N LEU A 395 5.66 -8.54 -13.77
CA LEU A 395 6.35 -9.79 -14.09
C LEU A 395 5.98 -10.90 -13.10
N ILE A 396 5.90 -10.58 -11.81
CA ILE A 396 5.51 -11.57 -10.80
C ILE A 396 4.04 -11.96 -10.98
N LEU A 397 3.14 -11.02 -11.21
CA LEU A 397 1.73 -11.30 -11.46
C LEU A 397 1.53 -12.17 -12.71
N ALA A 398 2.31 -11.93 -13.78
CA ALA A 398 2.30 -12.74 -14.98
C ALA A 398 2.75 -14.19 -14.69
N LEU A 399 3.84 -14.37 -13.93
CA LEU A 399 4.30 -15.68 -13.49
C LEU A 399 3.24 -16.42 -12.66
N LEU A 400 2.58 -15.73 -11.72
CA LEU A 400 1.53 -16.32 -10.88
C LEU A 400 0.32 -16.78 -11.71
N ARG A 401 -0.05 -16.04 -12.77
CA ARG A 401 -1.09 -16.45 -13.73
C ARG A 401 -0.65 -17.67 -14.55
N GLU A 402 0.57 -17.68 -15.07
CA GLU A 402 1.15 -18.81 -15.80
C GLU A 402 1.14 -20.09 -14.94
N ARG A 403 1.53 -19.96 -13.68
CA ARG A 403 1.52 -21.04 -12.69
C ARG A 403 0.12 -21.39 -12.17
N LYS A 404 -0.92 -20.72 -12.65
CA LYS A 404 -2.34 -20.95 -12.28
C LYS A 404 -2.59 -20.82 -10.77
N VAL A 405 -1.83 -19.96 -10.09
CA VAL A 405 -2.05 -19.65 -8.68
C VAL A 405 -3.40 -18.98 -8.49
N PHE A 406 -3.82 -18.17 -9.46
CA PHE A 406 -5.16 -17.59 -9.52
C PHE A 406 -5.65 -17.49 -10.97
N LYS A 407 -6.97 -17.43 -11.14
CA LYS A 407 -7.63 -17.21 -12.41
C LYS A 407 -8.07 -15.75 -12.45
N GLY A 408 -7.49 -14.92 -13.29
CA GLY A 408 -7.90 -13.53 -13.44
C GLY A 408 -7.78 -13.10 -14.89
N GLN A 409 -8.86 -12.55 -15.46
CA GLN A 409 -8.79 -11.68 -16.64
C GLN A 409 -8.46 -10.25 -16.15
N VAL A 410 -7.59 -9.56 -16.91
CA VAL A 410 -7.33 -8.13 -16.80
C VAL A 410 -8.55 -7.36 -17.26
#